data_4d82906b52ee1725f20e25646e3ace6f
#
_entry.id   4d82906b52ee1725f20e25646e3ace6f
#
_cell.length_a   1.000
_cell.length_b   1.000
_cell.length_c   1.000
_cell.angle_alpha   90.00
_cell.angle_beta   90.00
_cell.angle_gamma   90.00
#
_symmetry.space_group_name_H-M   'P 1'
#
loop_
_entity.id
_entity.type
_entity.pdbx_description
1 polymer ?
#
loop_
_entity_poly.entity_id
_entity_poly.type
_entity_poly.pdbx_seq_one_letter_code
_entity_poly.pdbx_strand_id
1 'polypeptide(L)'
;MMLFDLNQQAAELPEAWRSAVLGRVGAANIKVLRMDARSIADEVHDYSEGLLVISGHLRLQVAGEEVVVRAGQLYQAAAGVPHRVLPGSEGTLVIVDLPEDQVPSLG
;
A
#
# COMPACT_ATOMS: atom_id res chain seq x y z
N MET A 1 -21.51 -5.61 10.91
CA MET A 1 -20.86 -4.35 11.28
C MET A 1 -19.61 -4.16 10.45
N MET A 2 -19.40 -2.96 9.93
CA MET A 2 -18.26 -2.63 9.06
C MET A 2 -17.12 -2.01 9.88
N LEU A 3 -16.75 -2.69 10.96
CA LEU A 3 -15.62 -2.28 11.82
C LEU A 3 -14.50 -3.29 11.67
N PHE A 4 -13.29 -2.82 11.34
CA PHE A 4 -12.14 -3.68 11.12
C PHE A 4 -11.02 -3.35 12.09
N ASP A 5 -10.47 -4.38 12.71
CA ASP A 5 -9.17 -4.31 13.37
C ASP A 5 -8.11 -4.56 12.30
N LEU A 6 -7.37 -3.52 11.93
CA LEU A 6 -6.49 -3.58 10.77
C LEU A 6 -5.30 -4.52 10.97
N ASN A 7 -4.73 -4.55 12.18
CA ASN A 7 -3.63 -5.47 12.48
C ASN A 7 -4.10 -6.92 12.44
N GLN A 8 -5.28 -7.19 12.97
CA GLN A 8 -5.86 -8.53 12.93
C GLN A 8 -6.16 -8.96 11.50
N GLN A 9 -6.75 -8.07 10.69
CA GLN A 9 -7.04 -8.35 9.29
C GLN A 9 -5.75 -8.69 8.52
N ALA A 10 -4.70 -7.93 8.73
CA ALA A 10 -3.41 -8.18 8.07
C ALA A 10 -2.82 -9.53 8.51
N ALA A 11 -2.88 -9.84 9.81
CA ALA A 11 -2.34 -11.09 10.36
C ALA A 11 -3.05 -12.34 9.81
N GLU A 12 -4.33 -12.22 9.48
CA GLU A 12 -5.14 -13.32 8.96
C GLU A 12 -5.01 -13.53 7.44
N LEU A 13 -4.35 -12.63 6.73
CA LEU A 13 -4.15 -12.78 5.29
C LEU A 13 -3.22 -13.97 5.00
N PRO A 14 -3.52 -14.77 3.98
CA PRO A 14 -2.71 -15.96 3.69
C PRO A 14 -1.30 -15.64 3.21
N GLU A 15 -1.11 -14.48 2.57
CA GLU A 15 0.19 -14.10 2.00
C GLU A 15 0.50 -12.64 2.30
N ALA A 16 1.78 -12.35 2.59
CA ALA A 16 2.27 -10.98 2.66
C ALA A 16 2.23 -10.34 1.27
N TRP A 17 2.06 -9.02 1.23
CA TRP A 17 2.03 -8.19 0.01
C TRP A 17 0.83 -8.43 -0.91
N ARG A 18 -0.05 -9.33 -0.55
CA ARG A 18 -1.30 -9.54 -1.27
C ARG A 18 -2.44 -8.90 -0.50
N SER A 19 -2.92 -7.78 -1.00
CA SER A 19 -3.92 -6.97 -0.31
C SER A 19 -5.33 -7.58 -0.39
N ALA A 20 -6.14 -7.25 0.61
CA ALA A 20 -7.57 -7.52 0.60
C ALA A 20 -8.34 -6.20 0.65
N VAL A 21 -9.39 -6.09 -0.14
CA VAL A 21 -10.28 -4.93 -0.13
C VAL A 21 -11.21 -5.05 1.06
N LEU A 22 -11.15 -4.07 1.97
CA LEU A 22 -12.05 -4.00 3.13
C LEU A 22 -13.34 -3.26 2.81
N GLY A 23 -13.26 -2.24 1.96
CA GLY A 23 -14.40 -1.42 1.59
C GLY A 23 -14.04 -0.38 0.55
N ARG A 24 -15.02 0.47 0.23
CA ARG A 24 -14.84 1.54 -0.75
C ARG A 24 -15.44 2.83 -0.24
N VAL A 25 -14.83 3.95 -0.64
CA VAL A 25 -15.38 5.28 -0.45
C VAL A 25 -15.40 5.94 -1.82
N GLY A 26 -16.61 6.17 -2.37
CA GLY A 26 -16.72 6.59 -3.76
C GLY A 26 -16.10 5.55 -4.69
N ALA A 27 -15.20 5.98 -5.58
CA ALA A 27 -14.46 5.11 -6.48
C ALA A 27 -13.23 4.48 -5.84
N ALA A 28 -12.81 4.92 -4.66
CA ALA A 28 -11.59 4.48 -4.03
C ALA A 28 -11.78 3.17 -3.25
N ASN A 29 -10.80 2.26 -3.37
CA ASN A 29 -10.68 1.09 -2.52
C ASN A 29 -9.96 1.47 -1.22
N ILE A 30 -10.38 0.84 -0.13
CA ILE A 30 -9.60 0.79 1.11
C ILE A 30 -9.14 -0.66 1.27
N LYS A 31 -7.83 -0.85 1.22
CA LYS A 31 -7.22 -2.19 1.25
C LYS A 31 -6.28 -2.32 2.43
N VAL A 32 -6.08 -3.54 2.88
CA VAL A 32 -5.08 -3.86 3.90
C VAL A 32 -4.16 -4.95 3.39
N LEU A 33 -2.88 -4.89 3.77
CA LEU A 33 -1.93 -5.97 3.54
C LEU A 33 -0.95 -6.09 4.71
N ARG A 34 -0.33 -7.26 4.78
CA ARG A 34 0.80 -7.52 5.68
C ARG A 34 2.09 -7.37 4.89
N MET A 35 3.02 -6.59 5.43
CA MET A 35 4.36 -6.42 4.87
C MET A 35 5.31 -7.48 5.42
N ASP A 36 6.30 -7.88 4.61
CA ASP A 36 7.44 -8.68 5.06
C ASP A 36 8.72 -8.10 4.46
N ALA A 37 9.86 -8.70 4.76
CA ALA A 37 11.17 -8.15 4.43
C ALA A 37 11.54 -8.19 2.94
N ARG A 38 10.73 -8.83 2.07
CA ARG A 38 11.05 -8.92 0.63
C ARG A 38 10.93 -7.56 -0.06
N SER A 39 11.63 -7.42 -1.18
CA SER A 39 11.47 -6.26 -2.06
C SER A 39 10.33 -6.49 -3.04
N ILE A 40 9.69 -5.41 -3.46
CA ILE A 40 8.66 -5.42 -4.50
C ILE A 40 9.15 -4.53 -5.65
N ALA A 41 9.03 -5.02 -6.87
CA ALA A 41 9.50 -4.32 -8.06
C ALA A 41 8.83 -2.97 -8.27
N ASP A 42 9.42 -2.14 -9.11
CA ASP A 42 8.92 -0.80 -9.41
C ASP A 42 7.45 -0.83 -9.82
N GLU A 43 6.70 0.10 -9.27
CA GLU A 43 5.31 0.35 -9.65
C GLU A 43 5.17 1.79 -10.10
N VAL A 44 4.38 1.99 -11.15
CA VAL A 44 3.98 3.31 -11.60
C VAL A 44 2.52 3.25 -12.06
N HIS A 45 1.73 4.20 -11.61
CA HIS A 45 0.32 4.29 -11.94
C HIS A 45 0.00 5.68 -12.47
N ASP A 46 -1.07 5.81 -13.25
CA ASP A 46 -1.58 7.11 -13.70
C ASP A 46 -2.57 7.73 -12.71
N TYR A 47 -2.63 7.19 -11.50
CA TYR A 47 -3.37 7.72 -10.37
C TYR A 47 -2.49 7.73 -9.13
N SER A 48 -2.83 8.61 -8.19
CA SER A 48 -2.14 8.64 -6.89
C SER A 48 -2.71 7.55 -5.98
N GLU A 49 -1.85 7.02 -5.08
CA GLU A 49 -2.32 6.12 -4.03
C GLU A 49 -1.83 6.57 -2.67
N GLY A 50 -2.63 6.33 -1.65
CA GLY A 50 -2.27 6.61 -0.26
C GLY A 50 -1.75 5.35 0.41
N LEU A 51 -0.58 5.45 1.05
CA LEU A 51 0.07 4.36 1.76
C LEU A 51 0.18 4.75 3.23
N LEU A 52 -0.69 4.17 4.06
CA LEU A 52 -0.78 4.47 5.49
C LEU A 52 -0.24 3.30 6.30
N VAL A 53 0.83 3.51 7.04
CA VAL A 53 1.40 2.47 7.90
C VAL A 53 0.67 2.48 9.24
N ILE A 54 0.09 1.33 9.60
CA ILE A 54 -0.62 1.14 10.87
C ILE A 54 0.32 0.63 11.94
N SER A 55 1.17 -0.32 11.59
CA SER A 55 2.21 -0.86 12.47
C SER A 55 3.46 -1.18 11.68
N GLY A 56 4.61 -1.17 12.32
CA GLY A 56 5.88 -1.42 11.67
C GLY A 56 6.35 -0.24 10.82
N HIS A 57 6.88 -0.52 9.66
CA HIS A 57 7.39 0.51 8.75
C HIS A 57 7.46 0.00 7.32
N LEU A 58 7.37 0.93 6.37
CA LEU A 58 7.47 0.69 4.94
C LEU A 58 8.71 1.42 4.42
N ARG A 59 9.59 0.71 3.74
CA ARG A 59 10.79 1.30 3.11
C ARG A 59 10.58 1.40 1.61
N LEU A 60 10.58 2.61 1.09
CA LEU A 60 10.39 2.90 -0.32
C LEU A 60 11.64 3.52 -0.92
N GLN A 61 11.84 3.30 -2.22
CA GLN A 61 12.74 4.11 -3.03
C GLN A 61 11.91 4.89 -4.03
N VAL A 62 12.04 6.22 -4.02
CA VAL A 62 11.30 7.13 -4.88
C VAL A 62 12.31 8.12 -5.47
N ALA A 63 12.40 8.19 -6.79
CA ALA A 63 13.33 9.12 -7.47
C ALA A 63 14.77 9.00 -6.95
N GLY A 64 15.22 7.77 -6.68
CA GLY A 64 16.58 7.49 -6.22
C GLY A 64 16.82 7.68 -4.73
N GLU A 65 15.81 8.11 -3.97
CA GLU A 65 15.94 8.35 -2.53
C GLU A 65 15.11 7.37 -1.72
N GLU A 66 15.63 6.99 -0.54
CA GLU A 66 14.88 6.15 0.38
C GLU A 66 13.92 7.00 1.19
N VAL A 67 12.66 6.54 1.27
CA VAL A 67 11.62 7.11 2.12
C VAL A 67 11.17 6.02 3.09
N VAL A 68 11.27 6.29 4.39
CA VAL A 68 10.77 5.37 5.42
C VAL A 68 9.47 5.93 5.97
N VAL A 69 8.39 5.17 5.80
CA VAL A 69 7.07 5.51 6.32
C VAL A 69 6.85 4.70 7.59
N ARG A 70 6.64 5.39 8.70
CA ARG A 70 6.49 4.77 10.03
C ARG A 70 5.03 4.69 10.44
N ALA A 71 4.76 3.92 11.47
CA ALA A 71 3.40 3.79 12.02
C ALA A 71 2.77 5.17 12.28
N GLY A 72 1.56 5.36 11.80
CA GLY A 72 0.83 6.62 11.88
C GLY A 72 1.16 7.63 10.79
N GLN A 73 2.07 7.31 9.87
CA GLN A 73 2.42 8.18 8.74
C GLN A 73 1.76 7.71 7.46
N LEU A 74 1.41 8.67 6.62
CA LEU A 74 0.84 8.46 5.29
C LEU A 74 1.81 8.97 4.24
N TYR A 75 2.16 8.12 3.28
CA TYR A 75 2.89 8.53 2.09
C TYR A 75 1.93 8.59 0.90
N GLN A 76 1.89 9.74 0.24
CA GLN A 76 1.11 9.93 -0.98
C GLN A 76 2.01 9.61 -2.19
N ALA A 77 1.80 8.44 -2.80
CA ALA A 77 2.53 8.06 -4.01
C ALA A 77 1.88 8.77 -5.20
N ALA A 78 2.57 9.75 -5.75
CA ALA A 78 2.04 10.58 -6.82
C ALA A 78 1.90 9.81 -8.13
N ALA A 79 0.84 10.13 -8.90
CA ALA A 79 0.64 9.57 -10.23
C ALA A 79 1.86 9.82 -11.12
N GLY A 80 2.27 8.81 -11.87
CA GLY A 80 3.37 8.91 -12.82
C GLY A 80 4.77 8.86 -12.21
N VAL A 81 4.88 8.75 -10.89
CA VAL A 81 6.18 8.68 -10.22
C VAL A 81 6.47 7.23 -9.85
N PRO A 82 7.53 6.62 -10.41
CA PRO A 82 7.90 5.25 -10.05
C PRO A 82 8.32 5.15 -8.59
N HIS A 83 7.88 4.10 -7.93
CA HIS A 83 8.30 3.78 -6.59
C HIS A 83 8.45 2.27 -6.44
N ARG A 84 9.30 1.84 -5.52
CA ARG A 84 9.44 0.42 -5.22
C ARG A 84 9.66 0.20 -3.74
N VAL A 85 9.29 -0.98 -3.28
CA VAL A 85 9.51 -1.39 -1.90
C VAL A 85 10.90 -1.98 -1.78
N LEU A 86 11.69 -1.43 -0.87
CA LEU A 86 13.01 -1.94 -0.53
C LEU A 86 12.89 -3.09 0.48
N PRO A 87 13.91 -3.96 0.59
CA PRO A 87 13.92 -5.01 1.61
C PRO A 87 13.84 -4.43 3.02
N GLY A 88 13.21 -5.15 3.93
CA GLY A 88 13.18 -4.80 5.35
C GLY A 88 11.94 -4.10 5.84
N SER A 89 10.88 -4.01 5.03
CA SER A 89 9.57 -3.54 5.50
C SER A 89 8.92 -4.60 6.40
N GLU A 90 8.06 -4.17 7.31
CA GLU A 90 7.28 -5.08 8.16
C GLU A 90 6.02 -4.39 8.69
N GLY A 91 5.06 -5.19 9.09
CA GLY A 91 3.86 -4.70 9.76
C GLY A 91 2.64 -4.61 8.86
N THR A 92 1.74 -3.68 9.18
CA THR A 92 0.43 -3.54 8.55
C THR A 92 0.37 -2.25 7.73
N LEU A 93 -0.03 -2.39 6.48
CA LEU A 93 -0.19 -1.28 5.53
C LEU A 93 -1.63 -1.19 5.08
N VAL A 94 -2.18 0.02 5.10
CA VAL A 94 -3.45 0.34 4.45
C VAL A 94 -3.18 1.10 3.18
N ILE A 95 -3.81 0.68 2.09
CA ILE A 95 -3.69 1.32 0.78
C ILE A 95 -5.04 1.88 0.38
N VAL A 96 -5.05 3.15 -0.04
CA VAL A 96 -6.21 3.78 -0.66
C VAL A 96 -5.86 4.01 -2.12
N ASP A 97 -6.56 3.34 -3.02
CA ASP A 97 -6.31 3.42 -4.45
C ASP A 97 -7.59 3.31 -5.27
N LEU A 98 -7.44 3.27 -6.59
CA LEU A 98 -8.55 3.03 -7.49
C LEU A 98 -8.56 1.57 -7.95
N PRO A 99 -9.73 0.96 -8.18
CA PRO A 99 -9.80 -0.36 -8.80
C PRO A 99 -9.18 -0.34 -10.20
N GLU A 100 -8.53 -1.42 -10.60
CA GLU A 100 -7.87 -1.50 -11.91
C GLU A 100 -8.84 -1.29 -13.07
N ASP A 101 -10.09 -1.75 -12.94
CA ASP A 101 -11.12 -1.56 -13.96
C ASP A 101 -11.62 -0.13 -14.08
N GLN A 102 -11.22 0.76 -13.15
CA GLN A 102 -11.56 2.17 -13.14
C GLN A 102 -10.41 3.05 -13.61
N VAL A 103 -9.28 2.46 -13.94
CA VAL A 103 -8.04 3.16 -14.31
C VAL A 103 -7.74 2.90 -15.78
N PRO A 104 -7.41 3.96 -16.59
CA PRO A 104 -7.01 3.76 -17.97
C PRO A 104 -5.80 2.84 -18.08
N SER A 105 -5.78 2.03 -19.14
CA SER A 105 -4.63 1.17 -19.41
C SER A 105 -3.39 2.02 -19.72
N LEU A 106 -2.27 1.65 -19.16
CA LEU A 106 -1.00 2.33 -19.38
C LEU A 106 -0.23 1.81 -20.60
N GLY A 107 -0.79 0.89 -21.31
CA GLY A 107 -0.01 0.39 -22.41
C GLY A 107 -0.66 -0.48 -23.36
#